data_95c0e609a758aa29ad9827d674c9c5ea
#
_entry.id   95c0e609a758aa29ad9827d674c9c5ea
#
_cell.length_a   1.000
_cell.length_b   1.000
_cell.length_c   1.000
_cell.angle_alpha   90.00
_cell.angle_beta   90.00
_cell.angle_gamma   90.00
#
_symmetry.space_group_name_H-M   'P 1'
#
loop_
_entity.id
_entity.type
_entity.pdbx_description
1 polymer ?
#
loop_
_entity_poly.entity_id
_entity_poly.type
_entity_poly.pdbx_seq_one_letter_code
_entity_poly.pdbx_strand_id
1 'polypeptide(L)'
;GQPLGATFRATHTTTFIALKPGLLTNDGPDYCGDISVQRLDIDCPACLPPLGHSITPALFAGSLQPRPRNTHKGRHGDAGVLGGDTGMVGAALLAGRAALWVGSGRVYVGLLDPGAPAVDPGRPELMLRQARKLPEQLTALAIGPGLGTGAEAATMLAAALDADCPLVLDADALNLVGRDPALQARLVAREAATLLTPHPAEAAR
;
A
#
# COMPACT_ATOMS: atom_id res chain seq x y z
N GLY A 1 -4.85 -1.38 -19.76
CA GLY A 1 -5.21 -1.15 -21.07
C GLY A 1 -6.01 0.09 -21.37
N GLN A 2 -5.64 0.77 -22.42
CA GLN A 2 -6.40 1.88 -22.97
C GLN A 2 -6.91 1.49 -24.35
N PRO A 3 -8.20 1.67 -24.70
CA PRO A 3 -8.71 1.44 -26.05
C PRO A 3 -8.02 2.39 -27.03
N LEU A 4 -7.54 1.85 -28.16
CA LEU A 4 -6.87 2.64 -29.21
C LEU A 4 -7.85 3.04 -30.34
N GLY A 5 -9.13 2.82 -30.17
CA GLY A 5 -10.17 3.11 -31.15
C GLY A 5 -11.51 2.47 -30.78
N ALA A 6 -12.35 2.19 -31.76
CA ALA A 6 -13.61 1.50 -31.55
C ALA A 6 -13.35 0.12 -30.92
N THR A 7 -13.93 -0.12 -29.74
CA THR A 7 -13.66 -1.30 -28.93
C THR A 7 -14.97 -1.92 -28.44
N PHE A 8 -15.09 -3.23 -28.53
CA PHE A 8 -16.21 -3.96 -27.94
C PHE A 8 -16.13 -4.02 -26.43
N ARG A 9 -17.27 -3.90 -25.76
CA ARG A 9 -17.43 -4.28 -24.36
C ARG A 9 -17.85 -5.74 -24.34
N ALA A 10 -16.88 -6.63 -24.05
CA ALA A 10 -17.11 -8.06 -24.00
C ALA A 10 -17.68 -8.46 -22.63
N THR A 11 -18.55 -9.47 -22.60
CA THR A 11 -18.95 -10.15 -21.36
C THR A 11 -17.92 -11.19 -20.95
N HIS A 12 -17.17 -11.72 -21.92
CA HIS A 12 -16.10 -12.70 -21.69
C HIS A 12 -14.96 -12.50 -22.67
N THR A 13 -13.73 -12.56 -22.18
CA THR A 13 -12.52 -12.46 -23.00
C THR A 13 -11.64 -13.69 -22.79
N THR A 14 -11.32 -14.39 -23.87
CA THR A 14 -10.31 -15.43 -23.86
C THR A 14 -8.97 -14.86 -24.30
N THR A 15 -7.95 -15.02 -23.48
CA THR A 15 -6.56 -14.67 -23.81
C THR A 15 -5.69 -15.93 -23.86
N PHE A 16 -4.68 -15.94 -24.73
CA PHE A 16 -3.87 -17.12 -24.94
C PHE A 16 -2.51 -17.00 -24.25
N ILE A 17 -1.97 -18.14 -23.82
CA ILE A 17 -0.64 -18.34 -23.23
C ILE A 17 -0.54 -17.74 -21.84
N ALA A 18 -0.70 -16.42 -21.69
CA ALA A 18 -0.56 -15.72 -20.42
C ALA A 18 -1.55 -14.57 -20.31
N LEU A 19 -1.81 -14.14 -19.09
CA LEU A 19 -2.59 -12.94 -18.80
C LEU A 19 -1.80 -11.69 -19.22
N LYS A 20 -2.46 -10.73 -19.85
CA LYS A 20 -1.84 -9.48 -20.29
C LYS A 20 -2.19 -8.35 -19.32
N PRO A 21 -1.21 -7.51 -18.92
CA PRO A 21 -1.47 -6.38 -18.02
C PRO A 21 -2.60 -5.46 -18.51
N GLY A 22 -2.68 -5.22 -19.83
CA GLY A 22 -3.70 -4.38 -20.41
C GLY A 22 -5.15 -4.83 -20.19
N LEU A 23 -5.38 -6.09 -19.86
CA LEU A 23 -6.72 -6.59 -19.51
C LEU A 23 -7.14 -6.23 -18.08
N LEU A 24 -6.16 -5.99 -17.21
CA LEU A 24 -6.36 -5.78 -15.75
C LEU A 24 -6.11 -4.34 -15.31
N THR A 25 -5.59 -3.49 -16.18
CA THR A 25 -5.17 -2.13 -15.83
C THR A 25 -5.91 -1.09 -16.62
N ASN A 26 -6.04 0.13 -16.06
CA ASN A 26 -6.71 1.28 -16.66
C ASN A 26 -8.15 0.91 -17.08
N ASP A 27 -8.54 1.19 -18.32
CA ASP A 27 -9.90 0.92 -18.84
C ASP A 27 -10.13 -0.55 -19.20
N GLY A 28 -9.09 -1.38 -19.20
CA GLY A 28 -9.16 -2.80 -19.57
C GLY A 28 -10.30 -3.57 -18.92
N PRO A 29 -10.48 -3.50 -17.57
CA PRO A 29 -11.56 -4.19 -16.88
C PRO A 29 -12.96 -3.85 -17.35
N ASP A 30 -13.19 -2.61 -17.83
CA ASP A 30 -14.48 -2.15 -18.33
C ASP A 30 -14.84 -2.75 -19.70
N TYR A 31 -13.85 -3.30 -20.41
CA TYR A 31 -14.03 -3.84 -21.77
C TYR A 31 -13.91 -5.35 -21.86
N CYS A 32 -13.30 -6.00 -20.86
CA CYS A 32 -12.93 -7.42 -20.96
C CYS A 32 -13.98 -8.39 -20.43
N GLY A 33 -14.83 -7.96 -19.48
CA GLY A 33 -15.69 -8.88 -18.73
C GLY A 33 -14.89 -9.98 -18.03
N ASP A 34 -15.43 -11.17 -17.94
CA ASP A 34 -14.73 -12.33 -17.34
C ASP A 34 -13.58 -12.78 -18.24
N ILE A 35 -12.40 -12.95 -17.64
CA ILE A 35 -11.19 -13.31 -18.38
C ILE A 35 -10.83 -14.77 -18.14
N SER A 36 -10.66 -15.53 -19.24
CA SER A 36 -10.07 -16.87 -19.21
C SER A 36 -8.72 -16.91 -19.94
N VAL A 37 -7.78 -17.66 -19.39
CA VAL A 37 -6.45 -17.85 -19.97
C VAL A 37 -6.34 -19.27 -20.52
N GLN A 38 -6.12 -19.41 -21.83
CA GLN A 38 -5.85 -20.69 -22.51
C GLN A 38 -4.35 -20.83 -22.76
N ARG A 39 -3.69 -21.74 -22.06
CA ARG A 39 -2.22 -21.88 -22.07
C ARG A 39 -1.66 -22.50 -23.36
N LEU A 40 -2.47 -23.18 -24.15
CA LEU A 40 -2.07 -23.85 -25.41
C LEU A 40 -0.88 -24.84 -25.22
N ASP A 41 -0.79 -25.47 -24.04
CA ASP A 41 0.31 -26.37 -23.66
C ASP A 41 1.71 -25.71 -23.71
N ILE A 42 1.77 -24.39 -23.64
CA ILE A 42 3.02 -23.62 -23.61
C ILE A 42 3.34 -23.24 -22.16
N ASP A 43 4.52 -23.66 -21.67
CA ASP A 43 5.07 -23.19 -20.39
C ASP A 43 5.75 -21.84 -20.56
N CYS A 44 4.94 -20.78 -20.53
CA CYS A 44 5.39 -19.41 -20.71
C CYS A 44 6.45 -18.96 -19.69
N PRO A 45 6.37 -19.29 -18.38
CA PRO A 45 7.42 -18.97 -17.41
C PRO A 45 8.79 -19.56 -17.75
N ALA A 46 8.85 -20.72 -18.41
CA ALA A 46 10.12 -21.31 -18.86
C ALA A 46 10.74 -20.53 -20.03
N CYS A 47 9.93 -19.81 -20.82
CA CYS A 47 10.39 -19.07 -21.99
C CYS A 47 10.66 -17.59 -21.71
N LEU A 48 9.84 -16.97 -20.87
CA LEU A 48 9.90 -15.53 -20.59
C LEU A 48 9.58 -15.29 -19.09
N PRO A 49 10.43 -14.53 -18.37
CA PRO A 49 10.13 -14.16 -17.01
C PRO A 49 8.86 -13.26 -16.98
N PRO A 50 7.97 -13.44 -15.99
CA PRO A 50 6.78 -12.59 -15.86
C PRO A 50 7.19 -11.15 -15.52
N LEU A 51 6.53 -10.18 -16.14
CA LEU A 51 6.71 -8.76 -15.83
C LEU A 51 6.02 -8.35 -14.52
N GLY A 52 5.13 -9.18 -14.03
CA GLY A 52 4.37 -8.95 -12.80
C GLY A 52 3.46 -10.13 -12.48
N HIS A 53 2.80 -10.05 -11.35
CA HIS A 53 1.85 -11.06 -10.89
C HIS A 53 0.51 -10.41 -10.51
N SER A 54 -0.59 -11.08 -10.81
CA SER A 54 -1.88 -10.70 -10.21
C SER A 54 -1.83 -11.04 -8.72
N ILE A 55 -2.30 -10.10 -7.88
CA ILE A 55 -2.36 -10.31 -6.43
C ILE A 55 -3.49 -11.31 -6.12
N THR A 56 -3.09 -12.46 -5.62
CA THR A 56 -4.02 -13.52 -5.19
C THR A 56 -3.67 -13.96 -3.76
N PRO A 57 -4.59 -14.57 -3.01
CA PRO A 57 -4.29 -15.09 -1.68
C PRO A 57 -3.08 -16.04 -1.63
N ALA A 58 -2.77 -16.73 -2.71
CA ALA A 58 -1.64 -17.63 -2.79
C ALA A 58 -0.28 -16.92 -2.62
N LEU A 59 -0.17 -15.64 -3.01
CA LEU A 59 1.06 -14.86 -2.87
C LEU A 59 1.47 -14.66 -1.40
N PHE A 60 0.50 -14.57 -0.51
CA PHE A 60 0.74 -14.27 0.91
C PHE A 60 0.16 -15.32 1.86
N ALA A 61 -0.25 -16.50 1.33
CA ALA A 61 -0.80 -17.59 2.13
C ALA A 61 0.13 -18.02 3.27
N GLY A 62 1.45 -17.97 3.07
CA GLY A 62 2.45 -18.24 4.11
C GLY A 62 2.37 -17.27 5.30
N SER A 63 1.97 -16.02 5.05
CA SER A 63 1.81 -14.99 6.09
C SER A 63 0.45 -15.05 6.80
N LEU A 64 -0.52 -15.80 6.24
CA LEU A 64 -1.88 -15.92 6.77
C LEU A 64 -2.09 -17.20 7.58
N GLN A 65 -1.03 -17.77 8.16
CA GLN A 65 -1.15 -19.00 8.95
C GLN A 65 -1.99 -18.79 10.21
N PRO A 66 -2.77 -19.80 10.64
CA PRO A 66 -3.51 -19.75 11.89
C PRO A 66 -2.58 -19.45 13.07
N ARG A 67 -3.02 -18.54 13.93
CA ARG A 67 -2.25 -18.16 15.11
C ARG A 67 -2.37 -19.20 16.23
N PRO A 68 -1.30 -19.50 16.97
CA PRO A 68 -1.39 -20.33 18.17
C PRO A 68 -2.38 -19.73 19.18
N ARG A 69 -3.14 -20.57 19.88
CA ARG A 69 -4.08 -20.09 20.92
C ARG A 69 -3.36 -19.41 22.08
N ASN A 70 -2.18 -19.93 22.45
CA ASN A 70 -1.32 -19.31 23.46
C ASN A 70 -0.42 -18.24 22.81
N THR A 71 -0.98 -17.06 22.60
CA THR A 71 -0.28 -15.91 22.01
C THR A 71 -0.76 -14.60 22.63
N HIS A 72 -0.02 -13.52 22.44
CA HIS A 72 -0.36 -12.18 22.92
C HIS A 72 -0.04 -11.13 21.84
N LYS A 73 -0.67 -9.96 21.95
CA LYS A 73 -0.57 -8.87 20.96
C LYS A 73 0.88 -8.47 20.61
N GLY A 74 1.80 -8.52 21.53
CA GLY A 74 3.21 -8.18 21.27
C GLY A 74 3.94 -9.13 20.33
N ARG A 75 3.40 -10.34 20.04
CA ARG A 75 3.94 -11.28 19.07
C ARG A 75 3.46 -11.03 17.64
N HIS A 76 2.46 -10.16 17.46
CA HIS A 76 1.81 -9.92 16.19
C HIS A 76 2.23 -8.58 15.57
N GLY A 77 3.34 -8.04 16.04
CA GLY A 77 3.95 -6.84 15.51
C GLY A 77 3.26 -5.54 15.91
N ASP A 78 3.99 -4.46 15.71
CA ASP A 78 3.60 -3.08 15.96
C ASP A 78 3.57 -2.35 14.63
N ALA A 79 2.37 -2.09 14.11
CA ALA A 79 2.20 -1.34 12.87
C ALA A 79 2.07 0.16 13.18
N GLY A 80 2.80 0.98 12.42
CA GLY A 80 2.63 2.42 12.39
C GLY A 80 1.85 2.87 11.15
N VAL A 81 1.02 3.89 11.31
CA VAL A 81 0.44 4.66 10.21
C VAL A 81 0.79 6.12 10.45
N LEU A 82 1.32 6.80 9.45
CA LEU A 82 1.70 8.21 9.52
C LEU A 82 0.98 9.00 8.43
N GLY A 83 0.15 9.95 8.84
CA GLY A 83 -0.68 10.73 7.93
C GLY A 83 -1.68 11.62 8.66
N GLY A 84 -2.84 11.84 8.05
CA GLY A 84 -3.95 12.53 8.70
C GLY A 84 -3.65 13.98 9.07
N ASP A 85 -3.30 14.79 8.09
CA ASP A 85 -3.23 16.24 8.21
C ASP A 85 -4.64 16.85 8.32
N THR A 86 -4.72 18.14 8.58
CA THR A 86 -5.97 18.88 8.79
C THR A 86 -6.97 18.62 7.66
N GLY A 87 -8.15 18.18 8.02
CA GLY A 87 -9.21 17.78 7.10
C GLY A 87 -9.08 16.37 6.51
N MET A 88 -7.95 15.66 6.75
CA MET A 88 -7.67 14.34 6.19
C MET A 88 -7.36 13.27 7.23
N VAL A 89 -7.64 13.51 8.50
CA VAL A 89 -7.46 12.56 9.61
C VAL A 89 -8.11 11.22 9.34
N GLY A 90 -9.29 11.22 8.68
CA GLY A 90 -10.03 10.01 8.34
C GLY A 90 -9.25 9.01 7.50
N ALA A 91 -8.38 9.46 6.59
CA ALA A 91 -7.57 8.59 5.75
C ALA A 91 -6.57 7.75 6.59
N ALA A 92 -5.87 8.39 7.52
CA ALA A 92 -4.97 7.71 8.43
C ALA A 92 -5.72 6.74 9.39
N LEU A 93 -6.91 7.12 9.86
CA LEU A 93 -7.74 6.24 10.69
C LEU A 93 -8.20 5.01 9.91
N LEU A 94 -8.60 5.15 8.63
CA LEU A 94 -8.98 4.03 7.78
C LEU A 94 -7.81 3.05 7.58
N ALA A 95 -6.61 3.56 7.31
CA ALA A 95 -5.40 2.74 7.20
C ALA A 95 -5.07 2.02 8.53
N GLY A 96 -5.19 2.72 9.67
CA GLY A 96 -5.00 2.13 10.99
C GLY A 96 -6.03 1.03 11.30
N ARG A 97 -7.28 1.25 10.96
CA ARG A 97 -8.35 0.24 11.10
C ARG A 97 -8.08 -0.99 10.23
N ALA A 98 -7.62 -0.78 8.99
CA ALA A 98 -7.23 -1.89 8.10
C ALA A 98 -6.10 -2.71 8.71
N ALA A 99 -5.06 -2.06 9.28
CA ALA A 99 -3.96 -2.73 9.96
C ALA A 99 -4.43 -3.57 11.17
N LEU A 100 -5.42 -3.12 11.94
CA LEU A 100 -6.05 -3.93 12.98
C LEU A 100 -6.77 -5.15 12.40
N TRP A 101 -7.52 -4.96 11.31
CA TRP A 101 -8.32 -6.04 10.71
C TRP A 101 -7.48 -7.14 10.10
N VAL A 102 -6.31 -6.82 9.51
CA VAL A 102 -5.36 -7.84 9.05
C VAL A 102 -4.60 -8.50 10.20
N GLY A 103 -4.80 -8.01 11.43
CA GLY A 103 -4.37 -8.68 12.65
C GLY A 103 -3.06 -8.17 13.25
N SER A 104 -2.65 -6.95 13.04
CA SER A 104 -1.52 -6.35 13.78
C SER A 104 -1.78 -6.39 15.28
N GLY A 105 -0.76 -6.66 16.06
CA GLY A 105 -0.86 -6.79 17.52
C GLY A 105 -1.13 -5.46 18.20
N ARG A 106 -0.45 -4.40 17.76
CA ARG A 106 -0.69 -3.00 18.12
C ARG A 106 -0.64 -2.14 16.88
N VAL A 107 -1.49 -1.11 16.82
CA VAL A 107 -1.49 -0.15 15.73
C VAL A 107 -1.41 1.26 16.29
N TYR A 108 -0.37 1.96 15.91
CA TYR A 108 -0.13 3.35 16.24
C TYR A 108 -0.46 4.22 15.03
N VAL A 109 -1.26 5.26 15.23
CA VAL A 109 -1.59 6.21 14.17
C VAL A 109 -1.03 7.57 14.56
N GLY A 110 0.01 7.99 13.86
CA GLY A 110 0.63 9.31 13.97
C GLY A 110 -0.12 10.32 13.10
N LEU A 111 -0.77 11.28 13.72
CA LEU A 111 -1.58 12.29 13.04
C LEU A 111 -0.81 13.62 12.98
N LEU A 112 -0.80 14.22 11.79
CA LEU A 112 -0.19 15.55 11.59
C LEU A 112 -1.08 16.67 12.08
N ASP A 113 -2.41 16.51 11.99
CA ASP A 113 -3.35 17.50 12.48
C ASP A 113 -3.20 17.69 14.01
N PRO A 114 -2.82 18.88 14.50
CA PRO A 114 -2.74 19.14 15.93
C PRO A 114 -4.10 19.10 16.64
N GLY A 115 -5.20 19.29 15.90
CA GLY A 115 -6.58 19.19 16.38
C GLY A 115 -7.19 17.79 16.31
N ALA A 116 -6.40 16.79 15.92
CA ALA A 116 -6.89 15.42 15.78
C ALA A 116 -7.41 14.83 17.10
N PRO A 117 -8.41 13.93 17.05
CA PRO A 117 -8.98 13.32 18.25
C PRO A 117 -7.95 12.47 18.98
N ALA A 118 -8.06 12.39 20.30
CA ALA A 118 -7.19 11.55 21.13
C ALA A 118 -7.55 10.06 21.06
N VAL A 119 -8.75 9.72 20.59
CA VAL A 119 -9.26 8.37 20.47
C VAL A 119 -10.15 8.25 19.21
N ASP A 120 -10.12 7.11 18.56
CA ASP A 120 -11.11 6.75 17.53
C ASP A 120 -12.29 6.04 18.19
N PRO A 121 -13.50 6.66 18.27
CA PRO A 121 -14.65 6.02 18.91
C PRO A 121 -15.10 4.73 18.25
N GLY A 122 -14.81 4.57 16.93
CA GLY A 122 -15.14 3.35 16.18
C GLY A 122 -14.14 2.22 16.38
N ARG A 123 -12.94 2.52 16.85
CA ARG A 123 -11.87 1.57 17.13
C ARG A 123 -10.96 2.11 18.26
N PRO A 124 -11.41 2.05 19.52
CA PRO A 124 -10.64 2.58 20.64
C PRO A 124 -9.33 1.85 20.91
N GLU A 125 -9.11 0.68 20.29
CA GLU A 125 -7.85 -0.05 20.33
C GLU A 125 -6.72 0.60 19.51
N LEU A 126 -7.03 1.53 18.59
CA LEU A 126 -6.02 2.33 17.89
C LEU A 126 -5.31 3.27 18.87
N MET A 127 -4.01 3.27 18.80
CA MET A 127 -3.17 4.13 19.64
C MET A 127 -2.86 5.43 18.88
N LEU A 128 -3.75 6.42 18.95
CA LEU A 128 -3.57 7.71 18.30
C LEU A 128 -2.46 8.50 18.98
N ARG A 129 -1.59 9.12 18.19
CA ARG A 129 -0.45 9.94 18.63
C ARG A 129 -0.30 11.16 17.72
N GLN A 130 0.38 12.17 18.18
CA GLN A 130 0.94 13.17 17.28
C GLN A 130 2.04 12.50 16.41
N ALA A 131 2.16 12.90 15.15
CA ALA A 131 3.07 12.27 14.19
C ALA A 131 4.50 12.10 14.73
N ARG A 132 5.05 13.13 15.40
CA ARG A 132 6.39 13.14 16.00
C ARG A 132 6.55 12.22 17.22
N LYS A 133 5.48 11.63 17.73
CA LYS A 133 5.47 10.76 18.92
C LYS A 133 5.16 9.31 18.61
N LEU A 134 5.31 8.90 17.35
CA LEU A 134 5.27 7.48 17.00
C LEU A 134 6.44 6.75 17.68
N PRO A 135 6.25 5.48 18.09
CA PRO A 135 7.34 4.67 18.60
C PRO A 135 8.47 4.51 17.56
N GLU A 136 9.72 4.54 18.01
CA GLU A 136 10.89 4.30 17.15
C GLU A 136 10.95 2.84 16.64
N GLN A 137 10.47 1.91 17.47
CA GLN A 137 10.51 0.48 17.15
C GLN A 137 9.16 0.01 16.62
N LEU A 138 8.97 0.13 15.32
CA LEU A 138 7.84 -0.43 14.58
C LEU A 138 8.28 -1.64 13.78
N THR A 139 7.39 -2.62 13.62
CA THR A 139 7.64 -3.79 12.75
C THR A 139 7.25 -3.52 11.30
N ALA A 140 6.43 -2.52 11.04
CA ALA A 140 6.10 -1.99 9.72
C ALA A 140 5.51 -0.59 9.86
N LEU A 141 5.71 0.26 8.85
CA LEU A 141 5.17 1.61 8.80
C LEU A 141 4.47 1.86 7.45
N ALA A 142 3.27 2.40 7.48
CA ALA A 142 2.61 2.97 6.30
C ALA A 142 2.60 4.49 6.43
N ILE A 143 2.97 5.20 5.37
CA ILE A 143 2.99 6.66 5.34
C ILE A 143 2.35 7.19 4.05
N GLY A 144 1.56 8.25 4.20
CA GLY A 144 0.99 8.94 3.06
C GLY A 144 -0.51 9.19 3.11
N PRO A 145 -1.35 8.30 3.70
CA PRO A 145 -2.79 8.51 3.73
C PRO A 145 -3.16 9.83 4.42
N GLY A 146 -3.56 10.83 3.61
CA GLY A 146 -3.87 12.16 4.09
C GLY A 146 -2.71 12.89 4.79
N LEU A 147 -1.48 12.63 4.36
CA LEU A 147 -0.27 13.22 4.95
C LEU A 147 -0.14 14.72 4.66
N GLY A 148 -0.74 15.17 3.56
CA GLY A 148 -0.47 16.48 3.00
C GLY A 148 0.90 16.56 2.32
N THR A 149 1.18 17.71 1.73
CA THR A 149 2.44 17.95 0.98
C THR A 149 3.24 19.14 1.54
N GLY A 150 2.96 19.53 2.77
CA GLY A 150 3.64 20.62 3.47
C GLY A 150 5.03 20.23 3.99
N ALA A 151 5.75 21.20 4.54
CA ALA A 151 7.12 21.00 5.04
C ALA A 151 7.21 19.96 6.17
N GLU A 152 6.18 19.90 7.03
CA GLU A 152 6.14 18.89 8.11
C GLU A 152 5.96 17.48 7.54
N ALA A 153 5.08 17.32 6.55
CA ALA A 153 4.88 16.06 5.85
C ALA A 153 6.19 15.57 5.19
N ALA A 154 6.92 16.47 4.50
CA ALA A 154 8.22 16.15 3.91
C ALA A 154 9.26 15.74 4.97
N THR A 155 9.29 16.42 6.10
CA THR A 155 10.19 16.09 7.22
C THR A 155 9.86 14.70 7.80
N MET A 156 8.58 14.40 8.01
CA MET A 156 8.14 13.10 8.51
C MET A 156 8.43 11.98 7.51
N LEU A 157 8.25 12.24 6.22
CA LEU A 157 8.58 11.28 5.17
C LEU A 157 10.08 11.01 5.11
N ALA A 158 10.92 12.03 5.21
CA ALA A 158 12.37 11.85 5.25
C ALA A 158 12.79 10.95 6.43
N ALA A 159 12.25 11.19 7.61
CA ALA A 159 12.51 10.34 8.78
C ALA A 159 11.99 8.90 8.60
N ALA A 160 10.82 8.73 7.98
CA ALA A 160 10.28 7.40 7.68
C ALA A 160 11.14 6.64 6.66
N LEU A 161 11.70 7.33 5.68
CA LEU A 161 12.61 6.74 4.69
C LEU A 161 13.94 6.27 5.31
N ASP A 162 14.38 6.86 6.42
CA ASP A 162 15.58 6.45 7.15
C ASP A 162 15.31 5.31 8.16
N ALA A 163 14.06 4.90 8.37
CA ALA A 163 13.72 3.84 9.31
C ALA A 163 14.06 2.43 8.75
N ASP A 164 14.55 1.52 9.60
CA ASP A 164 14.96 0.16 9.21
C ASP A 164 13.79 -0.84 9.07
N CYS A 165 12.55 -0.44 9.31
CA CYS A 165 11.40 -1.32 9.17
C CYS A 165 10.83 -1.31 7.74
N PRO A 166 10.11 -2.38 7.33
CA PRO A 166 9.33 -2.38 6.10
C PRO A 166 8.39 -1.18 6.01
N LEU A 167 8.32 -0.57 4.81
CA LEU A 167 7.61 0.68 4.58
C LEU A 167 6.58 0.53 3.46
N VAL A 168 5.40 1.09 3.65
CA VAL A 168 4.40 1.30 2.60
C VAL A 168 4.28 2.80 2.34
N LEU A 169 4.52 3.22 1.09
CA LEU A 169 4.35 4.60 0.63
C LEU A 169 3.09 4.70 -0.22
N ASP A 170 2.18 5.57 0.17
CA ASP A 170 0.90 5.77 -0.49
C ASP A 170 0.60 7.27 -0.69
N ALA A 171 -0.28 7.58 -1.62
CA ALA A 171 -0.90 8.89 -1.76
C ALA A 171 0.10 10.08 -1.70
N ASP A 172 -0.01 10.94 -0.67
CA ASP A 172 0.81 12.16 -0.56
C ASP A 172 2.29 11.88 -0.37
N ALA A 173 2.67 10.75 0.22
CA ALA A 173 4.08 10.35 0.30
C ALA A 173 4.66 10.09 -1.09
N LEU A 174 3.91 9.45 -1.98
CA LEU A 174 4.33 9.25 -3.39
C LEU A 174 4.43 10.58 -4.13
N ASN A 175 3.46 11.48 -3.90
CA ASN A 175 3.47 12.83 -4.47
C ASN A 175 4.71 13.64 -4.04
N LEU A 176 5.11 13.52 -2.77
CA LEU A 176 6.32 14.17 -2.24
C LEU A 176 7.59 13.57 -2.85
N VAL A 177 7.71 12.25 -2.88
CA VAL A 177 8.86 11.56 -3.52
C VAL A 177 8.98 11.95 -4.99
N GLY A 178 7.85 11.98 -5.73
CA GLY A 178 7.85 12.34 -7.15
C GLY A 178 8.38 13.76 -7.45
N ARG A 179 8.37 14.65 -6.46
CA ARG A 179 8.77 16.06 -6.62
C ARG A 179 10.13 16.42 -6.03
N ASP A 180 10.67 15.60 -5.14
CA ASP A 180 11.88 15.90 -4.38
C ASP A 180 12.98 14.87 -4.64
N PRO A 181 14.04 15.23 -5.41
CA PRO A 181 15.17 14.36 -5.68
C PRO A 181 15.89 13.85 -4.42
N ALA A 182 15.86 14.60 -3.31
CA ALA A 182 16.49 14.16 -2.06
C ALA A 182 15.69 13.02 -1.42
N LEU A 183 14.35 13.07 -1.47
CA LEU A 183 13.50 11.97 -1.02
C LEU A 183 13.63 10.76 -1.94
N GLN A 184 13.75 10.94 -3.26
CA GLN A 184 14.03 9.87 -4.22
C GLN A 184 15.34 9.16 -3.90
N ALA A 185 16.41 9.91 -3.66
CA ALA A 185 17.71 9.35 -3.30
C ALA A 185 17.66 8.53 -2.00
N ARG A 186 16.94 9.01 -0.98
CA ARG A 186 16.71 8.25 0.26
C ARG A 186 15.93 6.97 0.00
N LEU A 187 14.85 7.02 -0.80
CA LEU A 187 14.06 5.85 -1.16
C LEU A 187 14.90 4.79 -1.87
N VAL A 188 15.73 5.20 -2.84
CA VAL A 188 16.62 4.29 -3.57
C VAL A 188 17.68 3.67 -2.67
N ALA A 189 18.17 4.41 -1.68
CA ALA A 189 19.19 3.94 -0.74
C ALA A 189 18.66 2.98 0.34
N ARG A 190 17.34 2.77 0.43
CA ARG A 190 16.75 1.86 1.43
C ARG A 190 17.10 0.40 1.15
N GLU A 191 17.56 -0.30 2.19
CA GLU A 191 17.75 -1.74 2.16
C GLU A 191 16.49 -2.50 2.64
N ALA A 192 15.74 -1.91 3.58
CA ALA A 192 14.50 -2.48 4.08
C ALA A 192 13.40 -2.48 3.01
N ALA A 193 12.58 -3.53 3.00
CA ALA A 193 11.51 -3.72 2.03
C ALA A 193 10.60 -2.48 1.96
N THR A 194 10.33 -2.02 0.76
CA THR A 194 9.45 -0.87 0.53
C THR A 194 8.42 -1.20 -0.54
N LEU A 195 7.15 -0.97 -0.23
CA LEU A 195 6.03 -1.14 -1.13
C LEU A 195 5.48 0.23 -1.53
N LEU A 196 5.29 0.45 -2.82
CA LEU A 196 4.63 1.63 -3.36
C LEU A 196 3.24 1.25 -3.86
N THR A 197 2.21 2.05 -3.54
CA THR A 197 0.81 1.78 -3.91
C THR A 197 0.23 2.90 -4.79
N PRO A 198 0.89 3.27 -5.90
CA PRO A 198 0.43 4.37 -6.74
C PRO A 198 -0.83 3.98 -7.51
N HIS A 199 -1.82 4.87 -7.54
CA HIS A 199 -2.83 4.84 -8.58
C HIS A 199 -2.25 5.40 -9.91
N PRO A 200 -2.88 5.18 -11.09
CA PRO A 200 -2.27 5.53 -12.38
C PRO A 200 -1.76 6.97 -12.50
N ALA A 201 -2.46 7.95 -11.92
CA ALA A 201 -2.04 9.34 -11.97
C ALA A 201 -0.86 9.66 -11.03
N GLU A 202 -0.67 8.91 -9.95
CA GLU A 202 0.51 9.01 -9.08
C GLU A 202 1.73 8.36 -9.74
N ALA A 203 1.54 7.21 -10.38
CA ALA A 203 2.60 6.52 -11.10
C ALA A 203 3.10 7.30 -12.34
N ALA A 204 2.29 8.18 -12.89
CA ALA A 204 2.63 9.00 -14.07
C ALA A 204 3.42 10.28 -13.73
N ARG A 205 3.60 10.61 -12.46
CA ARG A 205 4.34 11.79 -11.97
C ARG A 205 5.78 11.46 -11.65
#